data_7bdbd5e2b09aea55640efcfba9603207
#
_entry.id   7bdbd5e2b09aea55640efcfba9603207
#
_cell.length_a   1.000
_cell.length_b   1.000
_cell.length_c   1.000
_cell.angle_alpha   90.00
_cell.angle_beta   90.00
_cell.angle_gamma   90.00
#
_symmetry.space_group_name_H-M   'P 1'
#
loop_
_entity.id
_entity.type
_entity.pdbx_description
1 polymer ?
#
loop_
_entity_poly.entity_id
_entity_poly.type
_entity_poly.pdbx_seq_one_letter_code
_entity_poly.pdbx_strand_id
1 'polypeptide(L)'
;MRFFERFKTTKLKLEAELIEREIHRSKRFGYTFSLLVLEVTNSIPRGLSKLLPGRTLSFHTLQKNLRPYDKIVNSLVRRYYIILPQTNKIASDKIKHRIYEMAEYYKWGDINIGIATYLDDGNDAKSLIKAATELLEDYSYRDFNDETTIQLARV
;
A
#
# COMPACT_ATOMS: atom_id res chain seq x y z
N MET A 1 23.43 1.72 -14.58
CA MET A 1 22.89 2.64 -13.56
C MET A 1 21.85 3.62 -14.10
N ARG A 2 22.13 4.37 -15.14
CA ARG A 2 21.17 5.36 -15.70
C ARG A 2 19.87 4.78 -16.24
N PHE A 3 19.82 3.55 -16.69
CA PHE A 3 18.62 2.90 -17.23
C PHE A 3 17.60 2.58 -16.11
N PHE A 4 18.06 2.06 -14.98
CA PHE A 4 17.21 1.74 -13.82
C PHE A 4 16.66 2.98 -13.13
N GLU A 5 17.42 4.06 -13.04
CA GLU A 5 16.93 5.32 -12.49
C GLU A 5 15.87 5.97 -13.38
N ARG A 6 16.03 5.88 -14.70
CA ARG A 6 15.05 6.39 -15.66
C ARG A 6 13.72 5.63 -15.58
N PHE A 7 13.77 4.31 -15.37
CA PHE A 7 12.57 3.50 -15.16
C PHE A 7 11.86 3.82 -13.84
N LYS A 8 12.60 3.99 -12.76
CA LYS A 8 12.05 4.42 -11.46
C LYS A 8 11.38 5.79 -11.57
N THR A 9 12.03 6.74 -12.20
CA THR A 9 11.52 8.11 -12.37
C THR A 9 10.25 8.13 -13.23
N THR A 10 10.17 7.32 -14.28
CA THR A 10 9.00 7.28 -15.18
C THR A 10 7.80 6.63 -14.48
N LYS A 11 7.99 5.59 -13.67
CA LYS A 11 6.91 4.94 -12.92
C LYS A 11 6.39 5.79 -11.77
N LEU A 12 7.25 6.40 -10.98
CA LEU A 12 6.87 7.36 -9.94
C LEU A 12 6.09 8.55 -10.53
N LYS A 13 6.41 8.94 -11.75
CA LYS A 13 5.67 9.96 -12.48
C LYS A 13 4.25 9.52 -12.83
N LEU A 14 4.05 8.27 -13.26
CA LEU A 14 2.73 7.73 -13.56
C LEU A 14 1.85 7.63 -12.30
N GLU A 15 2.41 7.19 -11.20
CA GLU A 15 1.71 7.11 -9.90
C GLU A 15 1.27 8.50 -9.43
N ALA A 16 2.17 9.48 -9.49
CA ALA A 16 1.87 10.86 -9.15
C ALA A 16 0.78 11.45 -10.06
N GLU A 17 0.82 11.19 -11.36
CA GLU A 17 -0.20 11.65 -12.31
C GLU A 17 -1.58 11.08 -12.02
N LEU A 18 -1.69 9.81 -11.63
CA LEU A 18 -2.96 9.18 -11.27
C LEU A 18 -3.54 9.78 -9.99
N ILE A 19 -2.69 10.05 -9.00
CA ILE A 19 -3.11 10.70 -7.76
C ILE A 19 -3.56 12.15 -8.04
N GLU A 20 -2.83 12.90 -8.86
CA GLU A 20 -3.21 14.27 -9.24
C GLU A 20 -4.56 14.30 -9.97
N ARG A 21 -4.83 13.35 -10.85
CA ARG A 21 -6.14 13.21 -11.49
C ARG A 21 -7.25 12.97 -10.47
N GLU A 22 -6.99 12.18 -9.45
CA GLU A 22 -7.97 11.93 -8.40
C GLU A 22 -8.18 13.18 -7.52
N ILE A 23 -7.13 13.95 -7.25
CA ILE A 23 -7.24 15.26 -6.58
C ILE A 23 -8.15 16.20 -7.37
N HIS A 24 -7.96 16.30 -8.69
CA HIS A 24 -8.83 17.12 -9.53
C HIS A 24 -10.29 16.66 -9.50
N ARG A 25 -10.54 15.36 -9.56
CA ARG A 25 -11.90 14.81 -9.45
C ARG A 25 -12.52 15.08 -8.08
N SER A 26 -11.76 14.88 -7.02
CA SER A 26 -12.16 15.13 -5.64
C SER A 26 -12.56 16.60 -5.43
N LYS A 27 -11.77 17.54 -5.93
CA LYS A 27 -12.09 18.97 -5.92
C LYS A 27 -13.37 19.28 -6.69
N ARG A 28 -13.53 18.70 -7.87
CA ARG A 28 -14.67 18.97 -8.75
C ARG A 28 -15.99 18.45 -8.16
N PHE A 29 -15.98 17.30 -7.54
CA PHE A 29 -17.18 16.62 -7.07
C PHE A 29 -17.38 16.68 -5.56
N GLY A 30 -16.48 17.31 -4.83
CA GLY A 30 -16.63 17.55 -3.38
C GLY A 30 -16.52 16.31 -2.51
N TYR A 31 -15.64 15.35 -2.85
CA TYR A 31 -15.40 14.17 -2.02
C TYR A 31 -13.94 14.08 -1.57
N THR A 32 -13.69 13.32 -0.53
CA THR A 32 -12.34 12.92 -0.13
C THR A 32 -11.97 11.56 -0.71
N PHE A 33 -10.67 11.27 -0.78
CA PHE A 33 -10.16 9.95 -1.15
C PHE A 33 -8.96 9.58 -0.27
N SER A 34 -8.62 8.31 -0.22
CA SER A 34 -7.43 7.83 0.47
C SER A 34 -6.47 7.14 -0.47
N LEU A 35 -5.18 7.35 -0.23
CA LEU A 35 -4.08 6.62 -0.85
C LEU A 35 -3.60 5.57 0.14
N LEU A 36 -3.60 4.31 -0.28
CA LEU A 36 -3.06 3.20 0.47
C LEU A 36 -1.81 2.71 -0.24
N VAL A 37 -0.72 2.60 0.51
CA VAL A 37 0.54 2.04 0.01
C VAL A 37 0.77 0.70 0.72
N LEU A 38 0.84 -0.36 -0.05
CA LEU A 38 1.08 -1.71 0.43
C LEU A 38 2.46 -2.17 -0.02
N GLU A 39 3.25 -2.65 0.92
CA GLU A 39 4.58 -3.21 0.67
C GLU A 39 4.67 -4.63 1.18
N VAL A 40 5.21 -5.54 0.35
CA VAL A 40 5.49 -6.93 0.73
C VAL A 40 6.93 -7.01 1.22
N THR A 41 7.14 -7.28 2.50
CA THR A 41 8.47 -7.28 3.13
C THR A 41 9.16 -8.63 3.08
N ASN A 42 8.44 -9.71 3.32
CA ASN A 42 8.95 -11.08 3.24
C ASN A 42 8.25 -11.85 2.13
N SER A 43 8.75 -11.75 0.92
CA SER A 43 8.27 -12.59 -0.17
C SER A 43 9.04 -13.92 -0.20
N ILE A 44 8.30 -14.99 -0.45
CA ILE A 44 8.89 -16.29 -0.77
C ILE A 44 9.81 -16.14 -1.99
N PRO A 45 11.05 -16.69 -1.96
CA PRO A 45 11.95 -16.67 -3.11
C PRO A 45 11.24 -17.14 -4.37
N ARG A 46 11.50 -16.49 -5.51
CA ARG A 46 10.81 -16.77 -6.79
C ARG A 46 10.83 -18.26 -7.20
N GLY A 47 11.87 -19.02 -6.81
CA GLY A 47 11.96 -20.45 -7.06
C GLY A 47 10.96 -21.29 -6.26
N LEU A 48 10.63 -20.88 -5.03
CA LEU A 48 9.68 -21.57 -4.17
C LEU A 48 8.23 -21.14 -4.42
N SER A 49 7.98 -19.97 -5.01
CA SER A 49 6.64 -19.51 -5.34
C SER A 49 5.92 -20.40 -6.37
N LYS A 50 6.68 -21.08 -7.23
CA LYS A 50 6.14 -22.08 -8.19
C LYS A 50 5.66 -23.36 -7.49
N LEU A 51 6.24 -23.71 -6.35
CA LEU A 51 5.90 -24.91 -5.57
C LEU A 51 4.75 -24.70 -4.61
N LEU A 52 4.40 -23.44 -4.30
CA LEU A 52 3.37 -23.04 -3.36
C LEU A 52 2.37 -22.09 -4.03
N PRO A 53 1.53 -22.59 -4.95
CA PRO A 53 0.54 -21.75 -5.61
C PRO A 53 -0.42 -21.12 -4.59
N GLY A 54 -0.66 -19.82 -4.70
CA GLY A 54 -1.55 -19.04 -3.85
C GLY A 54 -0.91 -18.34 -2.65
N ARG A 55 0.39 -18.47 -2.43
CA ARG A 55 1.13 -17.80 -1.34
C ARG A 55 1.83 -16.51 -1.74
N THR A 56 1.61 -16.01 -2.93
CA THR A 56 2.14 -14.73 -3.40
C THR A 56 1.02 -13.76 -3.64
N LEU A 57 1.19 -12.53 -3.14
CA LEU A 57 0.28 -11.45 -3.47
C LEU A 57 0.29 -11.24 -4.99
N SER A 58 -0.83 -11.50 -5.64
CA SER A 58 -1.02 -11.18 -7.03
C SER A 58 -1.90 -9.94 -7.19
N PHE A 59 -1.59 -9.15 -8.19
CA PHE A 59 -2.43 -8.00 -8.59
C PHE A 59 -3.89 -8.40 -8.77
N HIS A 60 -4.13 -9.53 -9.39
CA HIS A 60 -5.47 -10.05 -9.66
C HIS A 60 -6.25 -10.38 -8.38
N THR A 61 -5.61 -11.02 -7.39
CA THR A 61 -6.24 -11.33 -6.11
C THR A 61 -6.58 -10.06 -5.34
N LEU A 62 -5.68 -9.09 -5.32
CA LEU A 62 -5.90 -7.80 -4.69
C LEU A 62 -7.06 -7.05 -5.38
N GLN A 63 -7.09 -7.01 -6.71
CA GLN A 63 -8.13 -6.34 -7.48
C GLN A 63 -9.52 -6.95 -7.27
N LYS A 64 -9.64 -8.26 -7.18
CA LYS A 64 -10.92 -8.95 -6.91
C LYS A 64 -11.55 -8.56 -5.56
N ASN A 65 -10.75 -8.17 -4.60
CA ASN A 65 -11.18 -7.84 -3.25
C ASN A 65 -11.38 -6.34 -3.01
N LEU A 66 -11.12 -5.52 -4.02
CA LEU A 66 -11.37 -4.09 -4.02
C LEU A 66 -12.61 -3.74 -4.84
N ARG A 67 -13.09 -2.50 -4.67
CA ARG A 67 -14.23 -2.02 -5.45
C ARG A 67 -13.84 -1.82 -6.92
N PRO A 68 -14.78 -1.91 -7.87
CA PRO A 68 -14.48 -1.76 -9.30
C PRO A 68 -13.84 -0.41 -9.69
N TYR A 69 -14.07 0.63 -8.90
CA TYR A 69 -13.52 1.97 -9.12
C TYR A 69 -12.27 2.28 -8.31
N ASP A 70 -11.83 1.39 -7.44
CA ASP A 70 -10.52 1.49 -6.80
C ASP A 70 -9.43 1.22 -7.83
N LYS A 71 -8.35 2.00 -7.76
CA LYS A 71 -7.26 1.92 -8.74
C LYS A 71 -6.01 1.38 -8.08
N ILE A 72 -5.45 0.34 -8.65
CA ILE A 72 -4.19 -0.24 -8.21
C ILE A 72 -3.10 0.07 -9.22
N VAL A 73 -1.98 0.57 -8.74
CA VAL A 73 -0.77 0.76 -9.52
C VAL A 73 0.33 -0.10 -8.90
N ASN A 74 0.83 -1.03 -9.68
CA ASN A 74 1.96 -1.85 -9.25
C ASN A 74 3.26 -1.09 -9.44
N SER A 75 3.98 -0.83 -8.36
CA SER A 75 5.34 -0.31 -8.43
C SER A 75 6.35 -1.42 -8.76
N LEU A 76 7.54 -1.03 -9.24
CA LEU A 76 8.58 -1.96 -9.71
C LEU A 76 9.09 -2.96 -8.67
N VAL A 77 8.95 -2.68 -7.37
CA VAL A 77 9.56 -3.46 -6.31
C VAL A 77 8.57 -3.68 -5.16
N ARG A 78 7.77 -4.73 -5.27
CA ARG A 78 6.93 -5.23 -4.15
C ARG A 78 6.03 -4.20 -3.48
N ARG A 79 5.76 -3.08 -4.13
CA ARG A 79 4.97 -1.98 -3.61
C ARG A 79 3.78 -1.72 -4.52
N TYR A 80 2.60 -1.61 -3.92
CA TYR A 80 1.35 -1.30 -4.60
C TYR A 80 0.80 0.02 -4.07
N TYR A 81 0.40 0.88 -4.97
CA TYR A 81 -0.34 2.10 -4.65
C TYR A 81 -1.81 1.88 -4.99
N ILE A 82 -2.68 2.10 -4.02
CA ILE A 82 -4.12 1.89 -4.19
C ILE A 82 -4.83 3.19 -3.92
N ILE A 83 -5.49 3.72 -4.93
CA ILE A 83 -6.30 4.92 -4.81
C ILE A 83 -7.74 4.50 -4.52
N LEU A 84 -8.27 4.96 -3.40
CA LEU A 84 -9.59 4.64 -2.90
C LEU A 84 -10.48 5.89 -3.00
N PRO A 85 -11.21 6.09 -4.13
CA PRO A 85 -12.12 7.23 -4.27
C PRO A 85 -13.23 7.21 -3.23
N GLN A 86 -13.73 8.38 -2.86
CA GLN A 86 -14.84 8.54 -1.90
C GLN A 86 -14.63 7.76 -0.58
N THR A 87 -13.39 7.75 -0.09
CA THR A 87 -12.99 6.99 1.08
C THR A 87 -12.29 7.92 2.07
N ASN A 88 -12.89 8.10 3.24
CA ASN A 88 -12.31 8.85 4.35
C ASN A 88 -11.36 7.97 5.19
N LYS A 89 -10.74 8.55 6.19
CA LYS A 89 -9.77 7.88 7.06
C LYS A 89 -10.35 6.64 7.75
N ILE A 90 -11.56 6.73 8.28
CA ILE A 90 -12.23 5.60 8.98
C ILE A 90 -12.51 4.44 8.00
N ALA A 91 -13.02 4.75 6.83
CA ALA A 91 -13.30 3.74 5.81
C ALA A 91 -12.02 3.10 5.25
N SER A 92 -10.94 3.89 5.09
CA SER A 92 -9.65 3.36 4.65
C SER A 92 -9.00 2.44 5.69
N ASP A 93 -9.14 2.73 6.97
CA ASP A 93 -8.68 1.83 8.04
C ASP A 93 -9.40 0.47 8.01
N LYS A 94 -10.70 0.46 7.76
CA LYS A 94 -11.46 -0.80 7.58
C LYS A 94 -10.96 -1.61 6.38
N ILE A 95 -10.65 -0.94 5.27
CA ILE A 95 -10.06 -1.60 4.08
C ILE A 95 -8.69 -2.16 4.40
N LYS A 96 -7.85 -1.41 5.11
CA LYS A 96 -6.53 -1.86 5.58
C LYS A 96 -6.63 -3.14 6.42
N HIS A 97 -7.51 -3.18 7.42
CA HIS A 97 -7.73 -4.38 8.24
C HIS A 97 -8.15 -5.58 7.40
N ARG A 98 -9.07 -5.38 6.48
CA ARG A 98 -9.51 -6.45 5.56
C ARG A 98 -8.36 -6.97 4.69
N ILE A 99 -7.45 -6.11 4.24
CA ILE A 99 -6.28 -6.54 3.46
C ILE A 99 -5.31 -7.35 4.33
N TYR A 100 -5.10 -6.98 5.58
CA TYR A 100 -4.29 -7.79 6.51
C TYR A 100 -4.91 -9.17 6.75
N GLU A 101 -6.21 -9.25 6.99
CA GLU A 101 -6.94 -10.53 7.12
C GLU A 101 -6.80 -11.41 5.87
N MET A 102 -6.89 -10.81 4.69
CA MET A 102 -6.67 -11.53 3.43
C MET A 102 -5.23 -11.99 3.28
N ALA A 103 -4.26 -11.17 3.65
CA ALA A 103 -2.84 -11.54 3.60
C ALA A 103 -2.54 -12.74 4.50
N GLU A 104 -3.14 -12.79 5.66
CA GLU A 104 -3.04 -13.92 6.59
C GLU A 104 -3.73 -15.17 6.04
N TYR A 105 -4.95 -15.03 5.54
CA TYR A 105 -5.71 -16.14 4.97
C TYR A 105 -5.04 -16.77 3.75
N TYR A 106 -4.55 -15.94 2.82
CA TYR A 106 -3.90 -16.40 1.58
C TYR A 106 -2.40 -16.66 1.74
N LYS A 107 -1.84 -16.41 2.92
CA LYS A 107 -0.40 -16.60 3.18
C LYS A 107 0.50 -15.80 2.24
N TRP A 108 0.19 -14.53 2.04
CA TRP A 108 0.98 -13.65 1.16
C TRP A 108 2.37 -13.31 1.69
N GLY A 109 2.67 -13.61 2.94
CA GLY A 109 3.84 -13.18 3.66
C GLY A 109 3.58 -11.89 4.43
N ASP A 110 4.64 -11.29 4.95
CA ASP A 110 4.52 -10.07 5.73
C ASP A 110 4.27 -8.88 4.81
N ILE A 111 3.23 -8.13 5.12
CA ILE A 111 2.87 -6.91 4.41
C ILE A 111 2.82 -5.74 5.38
N ASN A 112 3.22 -4.57 4.91
CA ASN A 112 3.04 -3.29 5.60
C ASN A 112 2.11 -2.40 4.78
N ILE A 113 1.24 -1.68 5.46
CA ILE A 113 0.28 -0.79 4.81
C ILE A 113 0.33 0.58 5.46
N GLY A 114 0.61 1.60 4.66
CA GLY A 114 0.49 3.00 5.04
C GLY A 114 -0.72 3.64 4.34
N ILE A 115 -1.38 4.57 5.02
CA ILE A 115 -2.55 5.28 4.49
C ILE A 115 -2.33 6.78 4.62
N ALA A 116 -2.68 7.51 3.56
CA ALA A 116 -2.80 8.96 3.58
C ALA A 116 -4.17 9.36 3.01
N THR A 117 -4.89 10.23 3.71
CA THR A 117 -6.19 10.74 3.28
C THR A 117 -6.03 12.16 2.74
N TYR A 118 -6.59 12.42 1.57
CA TYR A 118 -6.55 13.73 0.94
C TYR A 118 -7.20 14.79 1.81
N LEU A 119 -6.52 15.91 1.96
CA LEU A 119 -6.73 17.05 2.84
C LEU A 119 -6.32 16.83 4.31
N ASP A 120 -6.49 15.65 4.88
CA ASP A 120 -6.06 15.38 6.26
C ASP A 120 -4.54 15.23 6.35
N ASP A 121 -3.95 14.48 5.44
CA ASP A 121 -2.52 14.10 5.46
C ASP A 121 -1.69 14.78 4.35
N GLY A 122 -2.33 15.44 3.42
CA GLY A 122 -1.67 16.17 2.34
C GLY A 122 -2.65 16.69 1.31
N ASN A 123 -2.20 17.59 0.45
CA ASN A 123 -3.00 18.28 -0.56
C ASN A 123 -2.49 18.11 -2.00
N ASP A 124 -1.37 17.42 -2.18
CA ASP A 124 -0.81 17.07 -3.47
C ASP A 124 -0.32 15.61 -3.50
N ALA A 125 0.01 15.10 -4.67
CA ALA A 125 0.46 13.71 -4.83
C ALA A 125 1.72 13.43 -4.03
N LYS A 126 2.68 14.34 -4.03
CA LYS A 126 3.97 14.19 -3.35
C LYS A 126 3.80 14.08 -1.83
N SER A 127 2.99 14.95 -1.23
CA SER A 127 2.73 14.94 0.21
C SER A 127 1.95 13.71 0.65
N LEU A 128 0.98 13.24 -0.13
CA LEU A 128 0.23 12.02 0.15
C LEU A 128 1.09 10.76 0.06
N ILE A 129 1.92 10.65 -0.97
CA ILE A 129 2.87 9.53 -1.11
C ILE A 129 3.84 9.51 0.06
N LYS A 130 4.38 10.67 0.42
CA LYS A 130 5.30 10.81 1.56
C LYS A 130 4.64 10.38 2.87
N ALA A 131 3.45 10.89 3.16
CA ALA A 131 2.72 10.57 4.39
C ALA A 131 2.40 9.07 4.51
N ALA A 132 1.91 8.44 3.43
CA ALA A 132 1.64 7.01 3.41
C ALA A 132 2.91 6.17 3.54
N THR A 133 4.01 6.59 2.94
CA THR A 133 5.30 5.88 2.99
C THR A 133 5.96 5.99 4.38
N GLU A 134 5.89 7.13 5.02
CA GLU A 134 6.38 7.31 6.40
C GLU A 134 5.66 6.39 7.39
N LEU A 135 4.36 6.20 7.23
CA LEU A 135 3.60 5.26 8.05
C LEU A 135 3.99 3.78 7.85
N LEU A 136 4.47 3.41 6.66
CA LEU A 136 5.05 2.08 6.42
C LEU A 136 6.31 1.83 7.27
N GLU A 137 7.19 2.79 7.31
CA GLU A 137 8.45 2.72 8.05
C GLU A 137 8.21 2.67 9.57
N ASP A 138 7.26 3.44 10.07
CA ASP A 138 6.86 3.44 11.49
C ASP A 138 6.28 2.10 11.94
N TYR A 139 5.51 1.43 11.12
CA TYR A 139 4.92 0.13 11.47
C TYR A 139 5.99 -0.97 11.57
N SER A 140 6.93 -1.01 10.65
CA SER A 140 8.03 -1.97 10.69
C SER A 140 8.92 -1.79 11.93
N TYR A 141 9.04 -0.59 12.44
CA TYR A 141 9.78 -0.28 13.66
C TYR A 141 9.00 -0.67 14.94
N ARG A 142 7.69 -0.48 14.96
CA ARG A 142 6.84 -0.82 16.13
C ARG A 142 6.71 -2.33 16.32
N ASP A 143 6.48 -3.08 15.27
CA ASP A 143 6.38 -4.54 15.34
C ASP A 143 7.67 -5.17 15.87
N PHE A 144 8.84 -4.63 15.50
CA PHE A 144 10.13 -5.08 16.02
C PHE A 144 10.31 -4.82 17.51
N ASN A 145 9.79 -3.70 18.03
CA ASN A 145 9.88 -3.35 19.44
C ASN A 145 8.84 -4.10 20.29
N ASP A 146 7.64 -4.35 19.77
CA ASP A 146 6.59 -5.08 20.48
C ASP A 146 6.95 -6.56 20.65
N GLU A 147 7.52 -7.23 19.66
CA GLU A 147 8.02 -8.60 19.80
C GLU A 147 9.15 -8.70 20.82
N THR A 148 10.06 -7.73 20.84
CA THR A 148 11.16 -7.68 21.80
C THR A 148 10.64 -7.45 23.23
N THR A 149 9.63 -6.61 23.38
CA THR A 149 9.00 -6.32 24.69
C THR A 149 8.22 -7.52 25.22
N ILE A 150 7.54 -8.26 24.35
CA ILE A 150 6.82 -9.50 24.73
C ILE A 150 7.78 -10.60 25.12
N GLN A 151 8.94 -10.74 24.48
CA GLN A 151 9.95 -11.72 24.87
C GLN A 151 10.61 -11.37 26.20
N LEU A 152 10.84 -10.10 26.48
CA LEU A 152 11.38 -9.65 27.79
C LEU A 152 10.37 -9.79 28.93
N ALA A 153 9.08 -9.70 28.66
CA ALA A 153 8.02 -9.91 29.66
C ALA A 153 7.74 -11.40 30.00
N ARG A 154 8.29 -12.34 29.21
CA ARG A 154 8.20 -13.78 29.45
C ARG A 154 9.37 -14.41 30.18
N VAL A 155 10.36 -13.60 30.50
CA VAL A 155 11.52 -13.96 31.33
C VAL A 155 11.30 -13.43 32.75
#